data_01b96bf77c1b01836988d153b1b963b9
#
_entry.id   01b96bf77c1b01836988d153b1b963b9
#
_cell.length_a   1.000
_cell.length_b   1.000
_cell.length_c   1.000
_cell.angle_alpha   90.00
_cell.angle_beta   90.00
_cell.angle_gamma   90.00
#
_symmetry.space_group_name_H-M   'P 1'
#
loop_
_entity.id
_entity.type
_entity.pdbx_description
1 polymer ?
#
loop_
_entity_poly.entity_id
_entity_poly.type
_entity_poly.pdbx_seq_one_letter_code
_entity_poly.pdbx_strand_id
1 'polypeptide(L)'
;MRGCCKKTWKTLWEEVDKAAKSLKVLGFGDGNRLPMFLPSTPAHYIILLAAERIGTAIICRDDIPEELCFAIRKSKSNTAFVMDYTSKEDEQLFRETTPMTRMIKVSPYCYADKASVPDYVEKEIASRYVNPTDSTEGVLTWDEFMALGENYTEDYRAERNPNRAVFGAYTSGSTGISKLVIHSSSNMVAVAFQMSIFIPPSPVQERWWLPILPPALIAVTVSMTLFPLSAGLIVVLDPFCPISDVDIAFMEQKPNFWALVPFLCEILMKSDRIPEDYDMSHLRTLGTGAEAMNERKTQEVEAFFHKHGVKATLSAGYGQSEGCSNFTLPNPMFPLVDGCVGMPMPATVLGIFDKDNNELNYGEIGELCMTGPSIMLHYAGWMGEEMTERTLITHDDGKCWLHTGDIAYIKETGMVYILGRGHSERFGGGELYMMRMETKAVRVPGVQDGFFCIVPDKEHEGFFVPYLFIILDGSKTLDEVKAGLKEALEDYEYPVDIRVIEERPYFHFKTNRKELTEAILAENN
;
A
#
# COMPACT_ATOMS: atom_id res chain seq x y z
N MET A 1 -14.95 -12.94 19.84
CA MET A 1 -13.52 -12.81 19.50
C MET A 1 -12.83 -14.11 19.94
N ARG A 2 -12.75 -15.07 19.06
CA ARG A 2 -11.97 -16.29 19.28
C ARG A 2 -10.54 -15.99 18.80
N GLY A 3 -9.51 -16.40 19.56
CA GLY A 3 -8.10 -16.31 19.13
C GLY A 3 -7.34 -15.00 19.39
N CYS A 4 -7.94 -13.97 19.94
CA CYS A 4 -7.28 -12.66 20.06
C CYS A 4 -6.52 -12.50 21.38
N CYS A 5 -5.19 -12.40 21.31
CA CYS A 5 -4.41 -11.81 22.38
C CYS A 5 -4.64 -10.28 22.38
N LYS A 6 -5.24 -9.76 23.45
CA LYS A 6 -5.45 -8.32 23.61
C LYS A 6 -4.25 -7.70 24.32
N LYS A 7 -3.66 -6.67 23.71
CA LYS A 7 -2.63 -5.85 24.33
C LYS A 7 -3.18 -4.48 24.68
N THR A 8 -2.86 -4.01 25.89
CA THR A 8 -3.07 -2.62 26.30
C THR A 8 -1.85 -1.78 25.90
N TRP A 9 -1.99 -0.47 25.89
CA TRP A 9 -0.86 0.44 25.70
C TRP A 9 0.27 0.16 26.71
N LYS A 10 -0.07 -0.14 27.97
CA LYS A 10 0.92 -0.46 29.00
C LYS A 10 1.74 -1.70 28.63
N THR A 11 1.07 -2.81 28.33
CA THR A 11 1.77 -4.06 27.97
C THR A 11 2.53 -3.95 26.67
N LEU A 12 2.02 -3.18 25.68
CA LEU A 12 2.74 -2.91 24.45
C LEU A 12 4.06 -2.18 24.72
N TRP A 13 4.03 -1.12 25.54
CA TRP A 13 5.24 -0.35 25.85
C TRP A 13 6.25 -1.12 26.69
N GLU A 14 5.82 -1.99 27.60
CA GLU A 14 6.69 -2.90 28.36
C GLU A 14 7.44 -3.86 27.42
N GLU A 15 6.76 -4.40 26.41
CA GLU A 15 7.38 -5.27 25.40
C GLU A 15 8.29 -4.49 24.42
N VAL A 16 7.91 -3.28 24.03
CA VAL A 16 8.76 -2.41 23.22
C VAL A 16 10.06 -2.08 23.96
N ASP A 17 10.01 -1.76 25.26
CA ASP A 17 11.21 -1.51 26.07
C ASP A 17 12.10 -2.76 26.16
N LYS A 18 11.50 -3.93 26.37
CA LYS A 18 12.22 -5.20 26.42
C LYS A 18 12.89 -5.52 25.07
N ALA A 19 12.15 -5.40 23.96
CA ALA A 19 12.68 -5.61 22.62
C ALA A 19 13.79 -4.61 22.26
N ALA A 20 13.67 -3.33 22.63
CA ALA A 20 14.70 -2.32 22.42
C ALA A 20 16.01 -2.69 23.13
N LYS A 21 15.94 -3.16 24.39
CA LYS A 21 17.09 -3.67 25.12
C LYS A 21 17.69 -4.91 24.48
N SER A 22 16.84 -5.84 24.01
CA SER A 22 17.30 -7.04 23.29
C SER A 22 18.06 -6.68 22.01
N LEU A 23 17.57 -5.70 21.24
CA LEU A 23 18.26 -5.18 20.06
C LEU A 23 19.62 -4.56 20.43
N LYS A 24 19.72 -3.85 21.55
CA LYS A 24 21.01 -3.34 22.06
C LYS A 24 21.99 -4.44 22.39
N VAL A 25 21.55 -5.53 23.04
CA VAL A 25 22.39 -6.73 23.30
C VAL A 25 22.91 -7.33 21.99
N LEU A 26 22.10 -7.31 20.93
CA LEU A 26 22.52 -7.78 19.60
C LEU A 26 23.43 -6.80 18.83
N GLY A 27 23.72 -5.64 19.42
CA GLY A 27 24.62 -4.63 18.85
C GLY A 27 23.95 -3.58 17.95
N PHE A 28 22.62 -3.52 17.93
CA PHE A 28 21.91 -2.49 17.18
C PHE A 28 21.91 -1.14 17.90
N GLY A 29 21.82 -0.06 17.13
CA GLY A 29 21.80 1.31 17.63
C GLY A 29 21.64 2.32 16.51
N ASP A 30 22.01 3.57 16.79
CA ASP A 30 21.83 4.69 15.88
C ASP A 30 22.52 4.46 14.53
N GLY A 31 21.79 4.69 13.44
CA GLY A 31 22.24 4.55 12.07
C GLY A 31 22.25 3.10 11.54
N ASN A 32 21.97 2.09 12.35
CA ASN A 32 21.85 0.72 11.86
C ASN A 32 20.54 0.54 11.06
N ARG A 33 20.53 -0.49 10.21
CA ARG A 33 19.37 -0.94 9.46
C ARG A 33 19.09 -2.39 9.79
N LEU A 34 17.82 -2.70 10.06
CA LEU A 34 17.38 -4.05 10.46
C LEU A 34 16.33 -4.56 9.46
N PRO A 35 16.66 -5.56 8.65
CA PRO A 35 15.68 -6.24 7.78
C PRO A 35 14.62 -6.94 8.61
N MET A 36 13.35 -6.76 8.20
CA MET A 36 12.21 -7.34 8.89
C MET A 36 11.18 -7.85 7.88
N PHE A 37 10.92 -9.16 7.92
CA PHE A 37 10.06 -9.88 6.99
C PHE A 37 8.92 -10.55 7.75
N LEU A 38 8.25 -9.74 8.54
CA LEU A 38 7.11 -10.17 9.36
C LEU A 38 5.83 -9.57 8.78
N PRO A 39 4.76 -10.35 8.66
CA PRO A 39 3.44 -9.82 8.33
C PRO A 39 2.93 -8.88 9.44
N SER A 40 1.76 -8.28 9.25
CA SER A 40 1.16 -7.32 10.19
C SER A 40 0.79 -7.97 11.54
N THR A 41 1.79 -8.48 12.27
CA THR A 41 1.66 -9.09 13.59
C THR A 41 2.03 -8.12 14.71
N PRO A 42 1.64 -8.36 15.97
CA PRO A 42 2.12 -7.57 17.10
C PRO A 42 3.65 -7.51 17.20
N ALA A 43 4.35 -8.61 16.89
CA ALA A 43 5.81 -8.65 16.88
C ALA A 43 6.41 -7.62 15.92
N HIS A 44 5.84 -7.48 14.70
CA HIS A 44 6.27 -6.47 13.72
C HIS A 44 6.27 -5.06 14.33
N TYR A 45 5.16 -4.65 14.93
CA TYR A 45 5.02 -3.29 15.46
C TYR A 45 5.81 -3.07 16.76
N ILE A 46 5.99 -4.12 17.58
CA ILE A 46 6.88 -4.07 18.73
C ILE A 46 8.32 -3.80 18.29
N ILE A 47 8.82 -4.50 17.27
CA ILE A 47 10.18 -4.31 16.74
C ILE A 47 10.32 -2.94 16.07
N LEU A 48 9.32 -2.50 15.30
CA LEU A 48 9.33 -1.17 14.68
C LEU A 48 9.50 -0.06 15.74
N LEU A 49 8.68 -0.09 16.79
CA LEU A 49 8.74 0.91 17.86
C LEU A 49 10.02 0.76 18.72
N ALA A 50 10.51 -0.46 18.94
CA ALA A 50 11.74 -0.72 19.66
C ALA A 50 12.97 -0.23 18.89
N ALA A 51 13.02 -0.45 17.58
CA ALA A 51 14.09 -0.01 16.70
C ALA A 51 14.16 1.52 16.64
N GLU A 52 13.02 2.19 16.52
CA GLU A 52 12.93 3.67 16.58
C GLU A 52 13.56 4.21 17.87
N ARG A 53 13.25 3.61 19.03
CA ARG A 53 13.80 4.05 20.32
C ARG A 53 15.31 3.99 20.42
N ILE A 54 15.95 3.05 19.73
CA ILE A 54 17.41 2.89 19.73
C ILE A 54 18.08 3.53 18.51
N GLY A 55 17.32 4.17 17.62
CA GLY A 55 17.83 4.85 16.43
C GLY A 55 18.13 3.92 15.25
N THR A 56 17.61 2.71 15.25
CA THR A 56 17.76 1.73 14.16
C THR A 56 16.59 1.84 13.19
N ALA A 57 16.87 1.88 11.88
CA ALA A 57 15.82 1.88 10.86
C ALA A 57 15.39 0.46 10.50
N ILE A 58 14.10 0.21 10.45
CA ILE A 58 13.54 -1.04 9.92
C ILE A 58 13.49 -0.97 8.40
N ILE A 59 13.93 -2.03 7.73
CA ILE A 59 13.78 -2.21 6.29
C ILE A 59 12.77 -3.34 6.08
N CYS A 60 11.58 -2.95 5.61
CA CYS A 60 10.47 -3.86 5.43
C CYS A 60 10.29 -4.27 3.96
N ARG A 61 10.01 -5.55 3.70
CA ARG A 61 9.82 -6.12 2.36
C ARG A 61 8.77 -7.23 2.36
N ASP A 62 8.26 -7.54 1.16
CA ASP A 62 7.39 -8.69 0.91
C ASP A 62 8.17 -10.02 0.89
N ASP A 63 7.47 -11.14 0.96
CA ASP A 63 8.02 -12.48 1.10
C ASP A 63 8.50 -13.10 -0.23
N ILE A 64 9.24 -12.36 -1.06
CA ILE A 64 9.89 -12.91 -2.25
C ILE A 64 11.37 -13.15 -1.92
N PRO A 65 11.88 -14.40 -1.95
CA PRO A 65 13.23 -14.72 -1.46
C PRO A 65 14.36 -13.89 -2.04
N GLU A 66 14.38 -13.64 -3.35
CA GLU A 66 15.40 -12.83 -4.02
C GLU A 66 15.37 -11.37 -3.57
N GLU A 67 14.18 -10.83 -3.37
CA GLU A 67 13.98 -9.47 -2.86
C GLU A 67 14.40 -9.35 -1.40
N LEU A 68 14.15 -10.39 -0.58
CA LEU A 68 14.63 -10.46 0.79
C LEU A 68 16.17 -10.44 0.83
N CYS A 69 16.83 -11.26 0.01
CA CYS A 69 18.29 -11.24 -0.12
C CYS A 69 18.80 -9.85 -0.50
N PHE A 70 18.15 -9.18 -1.43
CA PHE A 70 18.50 -7.81 -1.80
C PHE A 70 18.37 -6.83 -0.63
N ALA A 71 17.26 -6.91 0.12
CA ALA A 71 17.03 -6.08 1.31
C ALA A 71 18.08 -6.29 2.39
N ILE A 72 18.45 -7.56 2.68
CA ILE A 72 19.51 -7.90 3.64
C ILE A 72 20.86 -7.34 3.21
N ARG A 73 21.26 -7.55 1.95
CA ARG A 73 22.52 -6.99 1.42
C ARG A 73 22.57 -5.47 1.52
N LYS A 74 21.48 -4.78 1.18
CA LYS A 74 21.40 -3.32 1.23
C LYS A 74 21.41 -2.76 2.64
N SER A 75 20.84 -3.46 3.61
CA SER A 75 20.89 -3.07 5.02
C SER A 75 22.28 -3.24 5.64
N LYS A 76 23.14 -4.09 5.06
CA LYS A 76 24.43 -4.53 5.62
C LYS A 76 24.28 -5.18 7.01
N SER A 77 23.09 -5.63 7.36
CA SER A 77 22.82 -6.30 8.62
C SER A 77 23.23 -7.76 8.55
N ASN A 78 23.78 -8.27 9.65
CA ASN A 78 24.01 -9.70 9.83
C ASN A 78 22.83 -10.42 10.51
N THR A 79 21.74 -9.71 10.77
CA THR A 79 20.56 -10.19 11.51
C THR A 79 19.29 -9.79 10.76
N ALA A 80 18.33 -10.70 10.70
CA ALA A 80 17.00 -10.44 10.18
C ALA A 80 15.92 -11.08 11.07
N PHE A 81 14.71 -10.47 11.07
CA PHE A 81 13.51 -11.09 11.61
C PHE A 81 12.75 -11.79 10.50
N VAL A 82 12.41 -13.05 10.69
CA VAL A 82 11.68 -13.88 9.72
C VAL A 82 10.61 -14.70 10.44
N MET A 83 9.66 -15.24 9.68
CA MET A 83 8.70 -16.19 10.23
C MET A 83 9.35 -17.56 10.47
N ASP A 84 8.82 -18.33 11.42
CA ASP A 84 9.33 -19.67 11.76
C ASP A 84 9.03 -20.71 10.67
N TYR A 85 8.12 -20.41 9.73
CA TYR A 85 7.86 -21.24 8.55
C TYR A 85 8.83 -20.98 7.37
N THR A 86 9.87 -20.13 7.54
CA THR A 86 10.91 -19.94 6.50
C THR A 86 11.47 -21.29 6.08
N SER A 87 11.53 -21.54 4.76
CA SER A 87 11.95 -22.82 4.20
C SER A 87 13.47 -23.05 4.37
N LYS A 88 13.90 -24.30 4.22
CA LYS A 88 15.34 -24.64 4.21
C LYS A 88 16.06 -24.01 3.03
N GLU A 89 15.39 -23.97 1.89
CA GLU A 89 15.88 -23.37 0.65
C GLU A 89 16.11 -21.88 0.83
N ASP A 90 15.13 -21.16 1.42
CA ASP A 90 15.23 -19.72 1.67
C ASP A 90 16.34 -19.40 2.69
N GLU A 91 16.42 -20.17 3.76
CA GLU A 91 17.49 -19.99 4.74
C GLU A 91 18.87 -20.19 4.10
N GLN A 92 19.05 -21.24 3.30
CA GLN A 92 20.30 -21.51 2.59
C GLN A 92 20.64 -20.35 1.65
N LEU A 93 19.65 -19.89 0.85
CA LEU A 93 19.82 -18.74 -0.04
C LEU A 93 20.28 -17.49 0.72
N PHE A 94 19.65 -17.19 1.86
CA PHE A 94 20.04 -16.04 2.68
C PHE A 94 21.47 -16.14 3.19
N ARG A 95 21.87 -17.30 3.73
CA ARG A 95 23.23 -17.51 4.29
C ARG A 95 24.32 -17.47 3.23
N GLU A 96 24.06 -17.99 2.04
CA GLU A 96 25.03 -18.02 0.95
C GLU A 96 25.18 -16.67 0.22
N THR A 97 24.11 -15.90 0.12
CA THR A 97 24.08 -14.71 -0.74
C THR A 97 24.09 -13.39 0.02
N THR A 98 24.03 -13.40 1.35
CA THR A 98 23.96 -12.19 2.18
C THR A 98 24.95 -12.28 3.37
N PRO A 99 25.22 -11.16 4.08
CA PRO A 99 26.02 -11.20 5.30
C PRO A 99 25.29 -11.77 6.52
N MET A 100 24.10 -12.36 6.35
CA MET A 100 23.26 -12.83 7.45
C MET A 100 23.89 -14.03 8.17
N THR A 101 24.11 -13.87 9.47
CA THR A 101 24.59 -14.93 10.37
C THR A 101 23.58 -15.24 11.48
N ARG A 102 22.55 -14.41 11.63
CA ARG A 102 21.53 -14.56 12.68
C ARG A 102 20.13 -14.34 12.14
N MET A 103 19.23 -15.24 12.48
CA MET A 103 17.80 -15.11 12.24
C MET A 103 17.04 -15.12 13.56
N ILE A 104 16.05 -14.21 13.69
CA ILE A 104 15.10 -14.25 14.80
C ILE A 104 13.78 -14.73 14.21
N LYS A 105 13.39 -15.95 14.59
CA LYS A 105 12.20 -16.62 14.11
C LYS A 105 10.99 -16.27 14.97
N VAL A 106 9.92 -15.79 14.32
CA VAL A 106 8.67 -15.40 14.95
C VAL A 106 7.59 -16.38 14.52
N SER A 107 6.91 -16.99 15.47
CA SER A 107 5.76 -17.87 15.20
C SER A 107 4.51 -17.06 14.86
N PRO A 108 3.66 -17.51 13.91
CA PRO A 108 2.32 -16.96 13.71
C PRO A 108 1.48 -16.91 14.99
N TYR A 109 1.76 -17.82 15.92
CA TYR A 109 1.05 -17.95 17.20
C TYR A 109 1.69 -17.20 18.36
N CYS A 110 2.79 -16.46 18.15
CA CYS A 110 3.51 -15.84 19.27
C CYS A 110 2.65 -14.83 20.06
N TYR A 111 1.59 -14.33 19.45
CA TYR A 111 0.58 -13.44 20.06
C TYR A 111 -0.87 -13.92 19.84
N ALA A 112 -1.06 -15.20 19.60
CA ALA A 112 -2.38 -15.78 19.45
C ALA A 112 -2.47 -17.09 20.27
N ASP A 113 -3.63 -17.35 20.86
CA ASP A 113 -3.92 -18.66 21.41
C ASP A 113 -4.31 -19.60 20.26
N LYS A 114 -3.41 -20.54 19.95
CA LYS A 114 -3.61 -21.49 18.85
C LYS A 114 -4.96 -22.21 18.93
N ALA A 115 -5.41 -22.56 20.13
CA ALA A 115 -6.69 -23.25 20.34
C ALA A 115 -7.92 -22.41 19.99
N SER A 116 -7.75 -21.10 19.88
CA SER A 116 -8.83 -20.16 19.57
C SER A 116 -8.72 -19.51 18.20
N VAL A 117 -7.70 -19.84 17.39
CA VAL A 117 -7.58 -19.40 16.01
C VAL A 117 -8.68 -20.06 15.16
N PRO A 118 -9.41 -19.35 14.28
CA PRO A 118 -10.39 -19.95 13.40
C PRO A 118 -9.79 -21.01 12.47
N ASP A 119 -10.55 -22.04 12.14
CA ASP A 119 -10.08 -23.17 11.31
C ASP A 119 -9.55 -22.72 9.94
N TYR A 120 -10.15 -21.70 9.32
CA TYR A 120 -9.71 -21.18 8.02
C TYR A 120 -8.34 -20.47 8.12
N VAL A 121 -8.09 -19.76 9.22
CA VAL A 121 -6.79 -19.13 9.50
C VAL A 121 -5.74 -20.20 9.83
N GLU A 122 -6.10 -21.22 10.62
CA GLU A 122 -5.19 -22.33 10.95
C GLU A 122 -4.73 -23.07 9.69
N LYS A 123 -5.65 -23.33 8.75
CA LYS A 123 -5.32 -23.95 7.45
C LYS A 123 -4.39 -23.07 6.63
N GLU A 124 -4.62 -21.76 6.59
CA GLU A 124 -3.75 -20.82 5.89
C GLU A 124 -2.35 -20.78 6.50
N ILE A 125 -2.24 -20.73 7.83
CA ILE A 125 -0.96 -20.80 8.52
C ILE A 125 -0.26 -22.14 8.22
N ALA A 126 -0.97 -23.26 8.32
CA ALA A 126 -0.42 -24.59 8.07
C ALA A 126 0.10 -24.74 6.63
N SER A 127 -0.57 -24.14 5.65
CA SER A 127 -0.14 -24.18 4.25
C SER A 127 1.21 -23.48 4.00
N ARG A 128 1.62 -22.58 4.89
CA ARG A 128 2.90 -21.85 4.79
C ARG A 128 4.11 -22.64 5.28
N TYR A 129 3.90 -23.73 6.06
CA TYR A 129 4.97 -24.58 6.55
C TYR A 129 5.40 -25.60 5.48
N VAL A 130 5.97 -25.09 4.38
CA VAL A 130 6.53 -25.91 3.31
C VAL A 130 8.02 -26.10 3.57
N ASN A 131 8.44 -27.31 3.95
CA ASN A 131 9.82 -27.68 4.26
C ASN A 131 10.53 -26.66 5.20
N PRO A 132 9.93 -26.34 6.37
CA PRO A 132 10.50 -25.32 7.26
C PRO A 132 11.89 -25.74 7.76
N THR A 133 12.77 -24.76 7.93
CA THR A 133 14.10 -25.03 8.42
C THR A 133 14.09 -25.41 9.90
N ASP A 134 14.84 -26.47 10.23
CA ASP A 134 15.13 -26.97 11.58
C ASP A 134 16.51 -26.52 12.12
N SER A 135 17.21 -25.66 11.36
CA SER A 135 18.50 -25.10 11.76
C SER A 135 18.40 -24.34 13.09
N THR A 136 19.39 -24.58 13.95
CA THR A 136 19.58 -23.87 15.23
C THR A 136 20.80 -22.96 15.21
N GLU A 137 21.65 -23.06 14.20
CA GLU A 137 22.88 -22.26 14.10
C GLU A 137 22.56 -20.79 13.79
N GLY A 138 22.88 -19.90 14.73
CA GLY A 138 22.58 -18.47 14.61
C GLY A 138 21.08 -18.15 14.60
N VAL A 139 20.24 -19.05 15.09
CA VAL A 139 18.79 -18.85 15.17
C VAL A 139 18.40 -18.58 16.63
N LEU A 140 17.55 -17.56 16.82
CA LEU A 140 16.87 -17.27 18.06
C LEU A 140 15.35 -17.37 17.81
N THR A 141 14.64 -17.95 18.74
CA THR A 141 13.19 -17.82 18.81
C THR A 141 12.82 -16.43 19.30
N TRP A 142 11.54 -16.03 19.12
CA TRP A 142 11.02 -14.77 19.65
C TRP A 142 11.23 -14.64 21.16
N ASP A 143 10.96 -15.70 21.90
CA ASP A 143 11.10 -15.70 23.38
C ASP A 143 12.55 -15.57 23.83
N GLU A 144 13.48 -16.28 23.17
CA GLU A 144 14.92 -16.15 23.42
C GLU A 144 15.41 -14.75 23.10
N PHE A 145 14.99 -14.16 21.97
CA PHE A 145 15.30 -12.78 21.64
C PHE A 145 14.79 -11.82 22.71
N MET A 146 13.53 -11.94 23.10
CA MET A 146 12.94 -11.09 24.14
C MET A 146 13.66 -11.24 25.48
N ALA A 147 14.12 -12.45 25.85
CA ALA A 147 14.85 -12.70 27.10
C ALA A 147 16.23 -12.00 27.16
N LEU A 148 16.87 -11.73 26.03
CA LEU A 148 18.16 -11.00 25.98
C LEU A 148 18.10 -9.64 26.69
N GLY A 149 16.97 -8.95 26.61
CA GLY A 149 16.80 -7.62 27.19
C GLY A 149 16.52 -7.59 28.70
N GLU A 150 16.26 -8.73 29.35
CA GLU A 150 15.85 -8.78 30.76
C GLU A 150 16.89 -8.22 31.73
N ASN A 151 18.15 -8.48 31.46
CA ASN A 151 19.26 -8.06 32.33
C ASN A 151 19.99 -6.83 31.79
N TYR A 152 19.50 -6.17 30.75
CA TYR A 152 20.11 -4.97 30.19
C TYR A 152 19.76 -3.76 31.05
N THR A 153 20.77 -3.13 31.68
CA THR A 153 20.60 -2.04 32.64
C THR A 153 21.13 -0.68 32.14
N GLU A 154 21.84 -0.66 31.02
CA GLU A 154 22.38 0.58 30.44
C GLU A 154 21.27 1.41 29.78
N ASP A 155 21.54 2.70 29.55
CA ASP A 155 20.65 3.53 28.75
C ASP A 155 20.66 3.04 27.29
N TYR A 156 19.49 2.76 26.76
CA TYR A 156 19.32 2.20 25.43
C TYR A 156 18.70 3.18 24.46
N ARG A 157 18.18 4.30 24.93
CA ARG A 157 17.48 5.28 24.09
C ARG A 157 18.46 6.08 23.27
N ALA A 158 18.20 6.17 21.98
CA ALA A 158 18.92 7.09 21.12
C ALA A 158 18.52 8.53 21.43
N GLU A 159 19.44 9.47 21.15
CA GLU A 159 19.13 10.88 21.22
C GLU A 159 17.93 11.23 20.34
N ARG A 160 17.07 12.13 20.83
CA ARG A 160 15.86 12.50 20.09
C ARG A 160 16.24 13.25 18.80
N ASN A 161 15.91 12.63 17.67
CA ASN A 161 16.11 13.21 16.34
C ASN A 161 14.89 12.89 15.45
N PRO A 162 13.96 13.84 15.25
CA PRO A 162 12.74 13.62 14.48
C PRO A 162 13.01 13.37 12.99
N ASN A 163 14.18 13.76 12.49
CA ASN A 163 14.59 13.56 11.09
C ASN A 163 15.45 12.31 10.88
N ARG A 164 15.64 11.48 11.93
CA ARG A 164 16.34 10.21 11.79
C ARG A 164 15.52 9.25 10.94
N ALA A 165 16.20 8.52 10.05
CA ALA A 165 15.60 7.39 9.34
C ALA A 165 15.12 6.33 10.32
N VAL A 166 13.85 5.90 10.20
CA VAL A 166 13.25 4.87 11.07
C VAL A 166 12.60 3.74 10.28
N PHE A 167 12.19 4.01 9.03
CA PHE A 167 11.50 3.03 8.21
C PHE A 167 11.92 3.12 6.74
N GLY A 168 12.17 1.98 6.15
CA GLY A 168 12.42 1.84 4.72
C GLY A 168 11.42 0.87 4.12
N ALA A 169 10.66 1.35 3.15
CA ALA A 169 9.70 0.57 2.38
C ALA A 169 10.14 0.48 0.92
N TYR A 170 9.91 -0.66 0.29
CA TYR A 170 10.11 -0.78 -1.14
C TYR A 170 8.82 -0.39 -1.89
N THR A 171 8.97 0.36 -2.99
CA THR A 171 7.85 0.63 -3.89
C THR A 171 7.44 -0.65 -4.63
N SER A 172 6.18 -0.73 -5.07
CA SER A 172 5.65 -1.89 -5.82
C SER A 172 6.34 -2.15 -7.18
N GLY A 173 7.17 -1.23 -7.63
CA GLY A 173 7.91 -1.39 -8.89
C GLY A 173 7.03 -1.50 -10.14
N SER A 174 5.81 -0.98 -10.10
CA SER A 174 4.85 -1.03 -11.22
C SER A 174 5.39 -0.45 -12.54
N THR A 175 6.45 0.37 -12.46
CA THR A 175 7.12 1.01 -13.61
C THR A 175 8.54 0.49 -13.85
N GLY A 176 8.97 -0.60 -13.19
CA GLY A 176 10.32 -1.15 -13.35
C GLY A 176 10.98 -1.56 -12.04
N ILE A 177 12.12 -0.94 -11.70
CA ILE A 177 12.92 -1.28 -10.53
C ILE A 177 12.24 -0.81 -9.25
N SER A 178 12.06 -1.72 -8.30
CA SER A 178 11.57 -1.41 -6.96
C SER A 178 12.57 -0.52 -6.20
N LYS A 179 12.10 0.60 -5.65
CA LYS A 179 12.92 1.61 -4.98
C LYS A 179 12.76 1.50 -3.47
N LEU A 180 13.86 1.64 -2.74
CA LEU A 180 13.83 1.70 -1.28
C LEU A 180 13.65 3.14 -0.82
N VAL A 181 12.47 3.46 -0.33
CA VAL A 181 12.07 4.79 0.19
C VAL A 181 12.35 4.85 1.69
N ILE A 182 13.06 5.87 2.15
CA ILE A 182 13.42 6.05 3.55
C ILE A 182 12.61 7.18 4.18
N HIS A 183 11.98 6.87 5.32
CA HIS A 183 11.18 7.81 6.11
C HIS A 183 11.75 8.06 7.50
N SER A 184 11.52 9.27 7.99
CA SER A 184 11.80 9.65 9.36
C SER A 184 10.59 9.41 10.28
N SER A 185 10.86 9.41 11.59
CA SER A 185 9.82 9.46 12.62
C SER A 185 8.86 10.65 12.41
N SER A 186 9.41 11.82 12.03
CA SER A 186 8.62 13.01 11.74
C SER A 186 7.62 12.82 10.59
N ASN A 187 8.06 12.17 9.49
CA ASN A 187 7.17 11.89 8.36
C ASN A 187 5.98 11.01 8.77
N MET A 188 6.26 9.92 9.48
CA MET A 188 5.23 8.97 9.90
C MET A 188 4.24 9.58 10.90
N VAL A 189 4.75 10.34 11.87
CA VAL A 189 3.92 11.05 12.86
C VAL A 189 3.07 12.14 12.20
N ALA A 190 3.62 12.85 11.20
CA ALA A 190 2.87 13.86 10.46
C ALA A 190 1.62 13.27 9.81
N VAL A 191 1.74 12.14 9.10
CA VAL A 191 0.59 11.48 8.47
C VAL A 191 -0.42 11.00 9.52
N ALA A 192 0.05 10.36 10.61
CA ALA A 192 -0.84 9.90 11.67
C ALA A 192 -1.63 11.07 12.31
N PHE A 193 -0.96 12.22 12.52
CA PHE A 193 -1.61 13.44 13.03
C PHE A 193 -2.61 14.03 12.04
N GLN A 194 -2.22 14.16 10.77
CA GLN A 194 -3.07 14.67 9.70
C GLN A 194 -4.36 13.84 9.58
N MET A 195 -4.26 12.52 9.63
CA MET A 195 -5.42 11.63 9.57
C MET A 195 -6.32 11.73 10.82
N SER A 196 -5.77 12.01 11.99
CA SER A 196 -6.54 12.12 13.24
C SER A 196 -7.56 13.27 13.22
N ILE A 197 -7.37 14.28 12.37
CA ILE A 197 -8.30 15.40 12.21
C ILE A 197 -9.63 14.94 11.59
N PHE A 198 -9.59 13.91 10.73
CA PHE A 198 -10.78 13.43 10.01
C PHE A 198 -11.53 12.31 10.75
N ILE A 199 -10.88 11.64 11.69
CA ILE A 199 -11.49 10.61 12.53
C ILE A 199 -11.35 11.07 13.98
N PRO A 200 -12.30 11.86 14.49
CA PRO A 200 -12.24 12.34 15.86
C PRO A 200 -12.29 11.17 16.84
N PRO A 201 -11.64 11.30 18.00
CA PRO A 201 -11.69 10.27 19.05
C PRO A 201 -13.12 9.88 19.37
N SER A 202 -13.39 8.59 19.38
CA SER A 202 -14.69 8.06 19.76
C SER A 202 -14.77 7.83 21.27
N PRO A 203 -15.90 8.12 21.93
CA PRO A 203 -16.12 7.79 23.34
C PRO A 203 -16.28 6.30 23.59
N VAL A 204 -16.47 5.50 22.54
CA VAL A 204 -16.59 4.05 22.56
C VAL A 204 -15.39 3.40 21.92
N GLN A 205 -15.06 2.18 22.35
CA GLN A 205 -13.97 1.41 21.75
C GLN A 205 -14.38 0.92 20.35
N GLU A 206 -13.90 1.58 19.33
CA GLU A 206 -14.14 1.21 17.93
C GLU A 206 -12.96 0.41 17.38
N ARG A 207 -13.23 -0.43 16.36
CA ARG A 207 -12.28 -1.36 15.77
C ARG A 207 -11.86 -0.91 14.40
N TRP A 208 -10.56 -0.89 14.19
CA TRP A 208 -9.93 -0.82 12.88
C TRP A 208 -9.42 -2.21 12.51
N TRP A 209 -10.00 -2.83 11.50
CA TRP A 209 -9.60 -4.16 11.06
C TRP A 209 -8.60 -4.08 9.92
N LEU A 210 -7.51 -4.82 10.04
CA LEU A 210 -6.43 -4.92 9.08
C LEU A 210 -6.23 -6.39 8.68
N PRO A 211 -6.94 -6.90 7.65
CA PRO A 211 -6.69 -8.22 7.10
C PRO A 211 -5.52 -8.20 6.11
N ILE A 212 -4.87 -9.30 5.94
CA ILE A 212 -3.91 -9.72 4.89
C ILE A 212 -2.90 -8.67 4.37
N LEU A 213 -3.17 -7.38 4.48
CA LEU A 213 -2.32 -6.35 3.89
C LEU A 213 -0.93 -6.32 4.55
N PRO A 214 0.17 -6.38 3.74
CA PRO A 214 1.52 -6.46 4.26
C PRO A 214 2.02 -5.11 4.79
N PRO A 215 2.76 -5.09 5.92
CA PRO A 215 3.29 -3.86 6.50
C PRO A 215 4.44 -3.24 5.68
N ALA A 216 4.96 -3.96 4.69
CA ALA A 216 5.89 -3.43 3.69
C ALA A 216 5.29 -2.27 2.88
N LEU A 217 3.96 -2.24 2.74
CA LEU A 217 3.26 -1.08 2.22
C LEU A 217 3.21 0.01 3.31
N ILE A 218 3.88 1.14 3.08
CA ILE A 218 3.98 2.23 4.07
C ILE A 218 2.59 2.69 4.56
N ALA A 219 1.58 2.69 3.70
CA ALA A 219 0.22 3.02 4.06
C ALA A 219 -0.37 2.06 5.11
N VAL A 220 -0.02 0.77 5.06
CA VAL A 220 -0.44 -0.23 6.05
C VAL A 220 0.20 0.06 7.39
N THR A 221 1.49 0.33 7.42
CA THR A 221 2.20 0.66 8.65
C THR A 221 1.73 1.99 9.25
N VAL A 222 1.62 3.05 8.45
CA VAL A 222 1.32 4.39 8.99
C VAL A 222 -0.18 4.64 9.09
N SER A 223 -0.90 4.60 7.98
CA SER A 223 -2.32 5.00 7.93
C SER A 223 -3.27 3.95 8.47
N MET A 224 -2.89 2.65 8.38
CA MET A 224 -3.78 1.57 8.80
C MET A 224 -3.39 0.94 10.14
N THR A 225 -2.26 1.33 10.74
CA THR A 225 -1.84 0.81 12.05
C THR A 225 -1.42 1.90 13.02
N LEU A 226 -0.38 2.69 12.74
CA LEU A 226 0.10 3.69 13.69
C LEU A 226 -0.91 4.80 13.93
N PHE A 227 -1.58 5.28 12.87
CA PHE A 227 -2.66 6.26 13.03
C PHE A 227 -3.82 5.71 13.88
N PRO A 228 -4.47 4.57 13.56
CA PRO A 228 -5.54 4.03 14.40
C PRO A 228 -5.13 3.81 15.85
N LEU A 229 -3.93 3.31 16.09
CA LEU A 229 -3.38 3.19 17.44
C LEU A 229 -3.28 4.56 18.13
N SER A 230 -2.74 5.58 17.46
CA SER A 230 -2.60 6.93 18.03
C SER A 230 -3.95 7.61 18.29
N ALA A 231 -4.98 7.27 17.50
CA ALA A 231 -6.36 7.71 17.69
C ALA A 231 -7.11 6.95 18.80
N GLY A 232 -6.48 5.98 19.45
CA GLY A 232 -7.09 5.19 20.53
C GLY A 232 -8.05 4.09 20.08
N LEU A 233 -8.01 3.73 18.80
CA LEU A 233 -8.81 2.64 18.24
C LEU A 233 -8.23 1.27 18.62
N ILE A 234 -9.07 0.25 18.62
CA ILE A 234 -8.62 -1.15 18.70
C ILE A 234 -8.18 -1.58 17.30
N VAL A 235 -6.88 -1.74 17.10
CA VAL A 235 -6.37 -2.31 15.86
C VAL A 235 -6.46 -3.84 15.93
N VAL A 236 -7.20 -4.43 15.01
CA VAL A 236 -7.36 -5.88 14.86
C VAL A 236 -6.47 -6.32 13.70
N LEU A 237 -5.35 -6.95 14.02
CA LEU A 237 -4.40 -7.49 13.05
C LEU A 237 -4.83 -8.91 12.66
N ASP A 238 -5.02 -9.14 11.37
CA ASP A 238 -5.47 -10.42 10.83
C ASP A 238 -4.66 -10.81 9.57
N PRO A 239 -3.33 -10.93 9.70
CA PRO A 239 -2.42 -11.10 8.57
C PRO A 239 -2.52 -12.46 7.88
N PHE A 240 -3.13 -13.45 8.52
CA PHE A 240 -3.32 -14.80 8.01
C PHE A 240 -4.76 -15.10 7.62
N CYS A 241 -5.60 -14.07 7.47
CA CYS A 241 -6.92 -14.22 6.87
C CYS A 241 -6.76 -14.62 5.39
N PRO A 242 -7.24 -15.80 4.94
CA PRO A 242 -7.18 -16.13 3.53
C PRO A 242 -8.05 -15.17 2.70
N ILE A 243 -7.62 -14.88 1.48
CA ILE A 243 -8.40 -14.05 0.56
C ILE A 243 -9.79 -14.64 0.33
N SER A 244 -9.90 -15.97 0.25
CA SER A 244 -11.17 -16.71 0.09
C SER A 244 -12.15 -16.55 1.25
N ASP A 245 -11.68 -16.10 2.42
CA ASP A 245 -12.49 -16.06 3.65
C ASP A 245 -12.57 -14.65 4.28
N VAL A 246 -12.20 -13.63 3.51
CA VAL A 246 -12.28 -12.22 3.92
C VAL A 246 -13.71 -11.81 4.30
N ASP A 247 -14.72 -12.31 3.61
CA ASP A 247 -16.13 -12.06 3.90
C ASP A 247 -16.57 -12.68 5.23
N ILE A 248 -16.15 -13.91 5.54
CA ILE A 248 -16.40 -14.55 6.83
C ILE A 248 -15.72 -13.78 7.95
N ALA A 249 -14.43 -13.45 7.77
CA ALA A 249 -13.68 -12.69 8.74
C ALA A 249 -14.28 -11.29 8.98
N PHE A 250 -14.75 -10.62 7.91
CA PHE A 250 -15.44 -9.34 8.01
C PHE A 250 -16.71 -9.44 8.87
N MET A 251 -17.54 -10.47 8.63
CA MET A 251 -18.75 -10.70 9.41
C MET A 251 -18.46 -11.02 10.88
N GLU A 252 -17.37 -11.76 11.16
CA GLU A 252 -16.95 -12.09 12.54
C GLU A 252 -16.37 -10.88 13.28
N GLN A 253 -15.52 -10.09 12.61
CA GLN A 253 -14.83 -8.96 13.22
C GLN A 253 -15.75 -7.75 13.42
N LYS A 254 -16.74 -7.55 12.57
CA LYS A 254 -17.67 -6.40 12.60
C LYS A 254 -16.91 -5.08 12.79
N PRO A 255 -16.01 -4.71 11.86
CA PRO A 255 -15.17 -3.53 12.00
C PRO A 255 -15.98 -2.23 11.93
N ASN A 256 -15.54 -1.21 12.65
CA ASN A 256 -16.06 0.15 12.48
C ASN A 256 -15.32 0.88 11.37
N PHE A 257 -14.05 0.54 11.20
CA PHE A 257 -13.16 1.08 10.18
C PHE A 257 -12.42 -0.06 9.49
N TRP A 258 -12.28 0.07 8.21
CA TRP A 258 -11.53 -0.85 7.37
C TRP A 258 -11.03 -0.11 6.13
N ALA A 259 -9.76 -0.30 5.78
CA ALA A 259 -9.22 0.22 4.54
C ALA A 259 -9.66 -0.69 3.38
N LEU A 260 -10.58 -0.20 2.59
CA LEU A 260 -11.10 -0.88 1.42
C LEU A 260 -10.16 -0.63 0.24
N VAL A 261 -9.54 -1.69 -0.28
CA VAL A 261 -8.98 -1.64 -1.63
C VAL A 261 -10.03 -2.18 -2.61
N PRO A 262 -10.07 -1.73 -3.87
CA PRO A 262 -11.11 -2.14 -4.83
C PRO A 262 -11.29 -3.66 -4.92
N PHE A 263 -10.19 -4.41 -4.93
CA PHE A 263 -10.18 -5.87 -4.93
C PHE A 263 -10.95 -6.49 -3.75
N LEU A 264 -10.77 -5.97 -2.53
CA LEU A 264 -11.48 -6.49 -1.35
C LEU A 264 -12.98 -6.15 -1.38
N CYS A 265 -13.36 -5.00 -1.96
CA CYS A 265 -14.77 -4.69 -2.22
C CYS A 265 -15.41 -5.75 -3.11
N GLU A 266 -14.72 -6.15 -4.19
CA GLU A 266 -15.23 -7.17 -5.11
C GLU A 266 -15.44 -8.52 -4.44
N ILE A 267 -14.55 -8.93 -3.54
CA ILE A 267 -14.72 -10.16 -2.77
C ILE A 267 -16.02 -10.14 -1.97
N LEU A 268 -16.30 -9.03 -1.24
CA LEU A 268 -17.54 -8.93 -0.48
C LEU A 268 -18.76 -8.90 -1.39
N MET A 269 -18.72 -8.17 -2.49
CA MET A 269 -19.84 -8.05 -3.42
C MET A 269 -20.17 -9.34 -4.15
N LYS A 270 -19.17 -10.18 -4.42
CA LYS A 270 -19.32 -11.49 -5.10
C LYS A 270 -19.61 -12.63 -4.13
N SER A 271 -19.54 -12.38 -2.82
CA SER A 271 -19.76 -13.44 -1.82
C SER A 271 -21.24 -13.87 -1.78
N ASP A 272 -21.45 -15.17 -1.87
CA ASP A 272 -22.75 -15.83 -1.64
C ASP A 272 -22.96 -16.21 -0.15
N ARG A 273 -21.95 -15.98 0.70
CA ARG A 273 -21.96 -16.29 2.13
C ARG A 273 -22.47 -15.13 2.98
N ILE A 274 -22.48 -13.90 2.43
CA ILE A 274 -23.05 -12.73 3.13
C ILE A 274 -24.56 -12.75 2.96
N PRO A 275 -25.36 -12.90 4.06
CA PRO A 275 -26.81 -12.87 3.97
C PRO A 275 -27.32 -11.54 3.40
N GLU A 276 -28.40 -11.57 2.62
CA GLU A 276 -28.97 -10.37 2.01
C GLU A 276 -29.42 -9.30 3.03
N ASP A 277 -29.80 -9.75 4.24
CA ASP A 277 -30.20 -8.92 5.37
C ASP A 277 -29.09 -8.66 6.39
N TYR A 278 -27.83 -9.02 6.05
CA TYR A 278 -26.70 -8.77 6.96
C TYR A 278 -26.50 -7.27 7.17
N ASP A 279 -26.53 -6.85 8.45
CA ASP A 279 -26.39 -5.45 8.83
C ASP A 279 -24.90 -5.03 8.93
N MET A 280 -24.46 -4.14 8.03
CA MET A 280 -23.13 -3.51 8.01
C MET A 280 -23.14 -2.09 8.59
N SER A 281 -24.21 -1.65 9.24
CA SER A 281 -24.33 -0.28 9.80
C SER A 281 -23.27 0.06 10.84
N HIS A 282 -22.51 -0.95 11.33
CA HIS A 282 -21.36 -0.77 12.19
C HIS A 282 -20.19 -0.05 11.48
N LEU A 283 -20.11 -0.06 10.13
CA LEU A 283 -19.09 0.68 9.39
C LEU A 283 -19.34 2.19 9.46
N ARG A 284 -18.31 2.92 9.88
CA ARG A 284 -18.33 4.39 10.05
C ARG A 284 -17.85 5.13 8.82
N THR A 285 -16.98 4.50 8.03
CA THR A 285 -16.38 5.08 6.83
C THR A 285 -16.28 4.02 5.73
N LEU A 286 -16.36 4.48 4.48
CA LEU A 286 -16.04 3.71 3.29
C LEU A 286 -14.88 4.43 2.59
N GLY A 287 -13.65 4.16 3.05
CA GLY A 287 -12.42 4.74 2.48
C GLY A 287 -11.72 3.75 1.58
N THR A 288 -11.50 4.11 0.33
CA THR A 288 -10.72 3.32 -0.65
C THR A 288 -9.43 4.03 -1.04
N GLY A 289 -8.51 3.27 -1.60
CA GLY A 289 -7.23 3.79 -2.09
C GLY A 289 -6.42 2.70 -2.78
N ALA A 290 -5.15 2.97 -3.01
CA ALA A 290 -4.18 2.13 -3.69
C ALA A 290 -4.38 2.01 -5.20
N GLU A 291 -5.61 1.92 -5.69
CA GLU A 291 -5.98 1.93 -7.11
C GLU A 291 -7.24 2.77 -7.31
N ALA A 292 -7.35 3.41 -8.47
CA ALA A 292 -8.54 4.15 -8.85
C ALA A 292 -9.69 3.21 -9.18
N MET A 293 -10.91 3.60 -8.79
CA MET A 293 -12.14 2.98 -9.27
C MET A 293 -12.81 3.91 -10.27
N ASN A 294 -13.34 3.35 -11.35
CA ASN A 294 -14.19 4.09 -12.27
C ASN A 294 -15.57 4.39 -11.64
N GLU A 295 -16.32 5.30 -12.25
CA GLU A 295 -17.61 5.77 -11.72
C GLU A 295 -18.61 4.63 -11.49
N ARG A 296 -18.72 3.70 -12.46
CA ARG A 296 -19.64 2.55 -12.36
C ARG A 296 -19.29 1.69 -11.14
N LYS A 297 -18.01 1.31 -10.99
CA LYS A 297 -17.56 0.50 -9.87
C LYS A 297 -17.79 1.21 -8.53
N THR A 298 -17.53 2.52 -8.49
CA THR A 298 -17.83 3.35 -7.32
C THR A 298 -19.29 3.26 -6.91
N GLN A 299 -20.21 3.42 -7.89
CA GLN A 299 -21.65 3.34 -7.66
C GLN A 299 -22.10 1.94 -7.22
N GLU A 300 -21.57 0.88 -7.82
CA GLU A 300 -21.86 -0.50 -7.44
C GLU A 300 -21.42 -0.80 -5.99
N VAL A 301 -20.20 -0.39 -5.62
CA VAL A 301 -19.67 -0.54 -4.25
C VAL A 301 -20.52 0.22 -3.24
N GLU A 302 -20.84 1.49 -3.52
CA GLU A 302 -21.72 2.30 -2.66
C GLU A 302 -23.10 1.68 -2.50
N ALA A 303 -23.72 1.27 -3.60
CA ALA A 303 -25.05 0.64 -3.58
C ALA A 303 -25.06 -0.67 -2.76
N PHE A 304 -24.00 -1.49 -2.87
CA PHE A 304 -23.85 -2.70 -2.07
C PHE A 304 -23.83 -2.37 -0.57
N PHE A 305 -22.95 -1.47 -0.14
CA PHE A 305 -22.84 -1.12 1.29
C PHE A 305 -24.11 -0.42 1.82
N HIS A 306 -24.73 0.45 1.01
CA HIS A 306 -25.98 1.10 1.39
C HIS A 306 -27.15 0.10 1.52
N LYS A 307 -27.23 -0.92 0.64
CA LYS A 307 -28.20 -2.04 0.76
C LYS A 307 -28.05 -2.73 2.13
N HIS A 308 -26.83 -2.85 2.64
CA HIS A 308 -26.52 -3.44 3.93
C HIS A 308 -26.51 -2.44 5.11
N GLY A 309 -27.11 -1.25 4.96
CA GLY A 309 -27.35 -0.30 6.05
C GLY A 309 -26.20 0.68 6.35
N VAL A 310 -25.10 0.66 5.60
CA VAL A 310 -24.01 1.65 5.75
C VAL A 310 -24.50 3.01 5.28
N LYS A 311 -24.21 4.07 6.04
CA LYS A 311 -24.62 5.46 5.71
C LYS A 311 -23.48 6.31 5.16
N ALA A 312 -22.26 5.80 5.25
CA ALA A 312 -21.09 6.52 4.78
C ALA A 312 -21.04 6.52 3.24
N THR A 313 -20.63 7.64 2.66
CA THR A 313 -20.33 7.78 1.24
C THR A 313 -18.95 7.19 0.96
N LEU A 314 -18.79 6.52 -0.17
CA LEU A 314 -17.52 6.02 -0.61
C LEU A 314 -16.58 7.18 -0.95
N SER A 315 -15.35 7.05 -0.53
CA SER A 315 -14.36 8.11 -0.66
C SER A 315 -12.99 7.52 -1.02
N ALA A 316 -12.25 8.21 -1.88
CA ALA A 316 -10.92 7.81 -2.28
C ALA A 316 -9.86 8.75 -1.72
N GLY A 317 -8.77 8.16 -1.22
CA GLY A 317 -7.54 8.86 -0.91
C GLY A 317 -6.45 8.54 -1.94
N TYR A 318 -5.56 9.48 -2.17
CA TYR A 318 -4.41 9.31 -3.04
C TYR A 318 -3.11 9.55 -2.27
N GLY A 319 -2.09 8.79 -2.63
CA GLY A 319 -0.75 8.93 -2.09
C GLY A 319 0.24 7.95 -2.70
N GLN A 320 1.48 8.10 -2.31
CA GLN A 320 2.61 7.27 -2.76
C GLN A 320 3.53 6.93 -1.60
N SER A 321 4.40 5.93 -1.80
CA SER A 321 5.41 5.58 -0.81
C SER A 321 6.31 6.77 -0.46
N GLU A 322 6.65 7.58 -1.44
CA GLU A 322 7.50 8.76 -1.32
C GLU A 322 6.93 9.87 -0.42
N GLY A 323 5.62 9.92 -0.28
CA GLY A 323 4.92 10.84 0.62
C GLY A 323 4.43 10.22 1.92
N CYS A 324 4.98 9.07 2.28
CA CYS A 324 4.69 8.36 3.54
C CYS A 324 3.23 7.90 3.69
N SER A 325 2.48 7.72 2.64
CA SER A 325 1.11 7.23 2.52
C SER A 325 0.21 8.21 1.74
N ASN A 326 -0.68 8.94 2.42
CA ASN A 326 -1.72 9.75 1.79
C ASN A 326 -1.28 11.20 1.60
N PHE A 327 -1.56 11.78 0.42
CA PHE A 327 -1.42 13.22 0.12
C PHE A 327 -2.76 13.93 0.20
N THR A 328 -3.81 13.19 -0.12
CA THR A 328 -5.17 13.70 -0.11
C THR A 328 -6.05 12.85 0.78
N LEU A 329 -7.13 13.49 1.22
CA LEU A 329 -8.24 12.84 1.89
C LEU A 329 -9.54 13.18 1.18
N PRO A 330 -10.50 12.24 1.21
CA PRO A 330 -11.80 12.49 0.62
C PRO A 330 -12.54 13.61 1.36
N ASN A 331 -13.26 14.41 0.61
CA ASN A 331 -14.19 15.35 1.19
C ASN A 331 -15.62 14.84 0.94
N PRO A 332 -16.35 14.42 1.99
CA PRO A 332 -17.69 13.86 1.83
C PRO A 332 -18.74 14.86 1.31
N MET A 333 -18.40 16.14 1.25
CA MET A 333 -19.26 17.17 0.64
C MET A 333 -19.24 17.15 -0.89
N PHE A 334 -18.25 16.45 -1.50
CA PHE A 334 -18.13 16.33 -2.94
C PHE A 334 -18.23 14.86 -3.34
N PRO A 335 -19.10 14.53 -4.32
CA PRO A 335 -19.22 13.17 -4.79
C PRO A 335 -17.89 12.69 -5.41
N LEU A 336 -17.61 11.40 -5.24
CA LEU A 336 -16.52 10.76 -5.93
C LEU A 336 -16.86 10.70 -7.43
N VAL A 337 -16.13 11.46 -8.22
CA VAL A 337 -16.22 11.45 -9.69
C VAL A 337 -14.89 10.99 -10.26
N ASP A 338 -14.91 10.54 -11.50
CA ASP A 338 -13.73 9.95 -12.16
C ASP A 338 -12.45 10.76 -11.95
N GLY A 339 -11.42 10.07 -11.45
CA GLY A 339 -10.10 10.65 -11.19
C GLY A 339 -10.03 11.57 -9.97
N CYS A 340 -11.16 11.90 -9.33
CA CYS A 340 -11.15 12.72 -8.12
C CYS A 340 -10.57 11.93 -6.94
N VAL A 341 -9.56 12.50 -6.29
CA VAL A 341 -8.86 11.89 -5.15
C VAL A 341 -8.97 12.73 -3.88
N GLY A 342 -9.87 13.70 -3.85
CA GLY A 342 -10.11 14.54 -2.68
C GLY A 342 -9.30 15.82 -2.64
N MET A 343 -9.04 16.31 -1.43
CA MET A 343 -8.33 17.56 -1.13
C MET A 343 -7.00 17.28 -0.44
N PRO A 344 -6.02 18.21 -0.51
CA PRO A 344 -4.75 18.07 0.21
C PRO A 344 -4.98 17.82 1.71
N MET A 345 -4.14 16.96 2.29
CA MET A 345 -4.11 16.78 3.75
C MET A 345 -3.66 18.07 4.45
N PRO A 346 -4.06 18.29 5.71
CA PRO A 346 -3.57 19.43 6.49
C PRO A 346 -2.05 19.54 6.48
N ALA A 347 -1.52 20.76 6.32
CA ALA A 347 -0.09 21.04 6.17
C ALA A 347 0.59 20.40 4.93
N THR A 348 -0.17 19.84 4.01
CA THR A 348 0.30 19.41 2.70
C THR A 348 -0.13 20.44 1.67
N VAL A 349 0.79 20.84 0.80
CA VAL A 349 0.50 21.67 -0.36
C VAL A 349 0.68 20.83 -1.61
N LEU A 350 -0.31 20.84 -2.48
CA LEU A 350 -0.27 20.23 -3.80
C LEU A 350 -0.27 21.34 -4.85
N GLY A 351 0.57 21.21 -5.87
CA GLY A 351 0.65 22.10 -7.01
C GLY A 351 0.72 21.32 -8.30
N ILE A 352 0.30 21.94 -9.38
CA ILE A 352 0.45 21.41 -10.74
C ILE A 352 1.56 22.18 -11.42
N PHE A 353 2.51 21.48 -12.03
CA PHE A 353 3.69 22.09 -12.63
C PHE A 353 3.87 21.62 -14.08
N ASP A 354 4.40 22.51 -14.90
CA ASP A 354 4.83 22.18 -16.25
C ASP A 354 6.24 21.51 -16.23
N LYS A 355 6.73 21.12 -17.42
CA LYS A 355 8.06 20.50 -17.60
C LYS A 355 9.24 21.42 -17.19
N ASP A 356 9.03 22.71 -17.10
CA ASP A 356 10.03 23.72 -16.75
C ASP A 356 9.91 24.13 -15.25
N ASN A 357 9.11 23.40 -14.47
CA ASN A 357 8.81 23.64 -13.06
C ASN A 357 8.08 24.98 -12.78
N ASN A 358 7.33 25.50 -13.74
CA ASN A 358 6.43 26.62 -13.49
C ASN A 358 5.10 26.10 -12.94
N GLU A 359 4.60 26.72 -11.87
CA GLU A 359 3.29 26.39 -11.31
C GLU A 359 2.17 26.84 -12.26
N LEU A 360 1.25 25.92 -12.54
CA LEU A 360 0.10 26.11 -13.42
C LEU A 360 -1.13 26.57 -12.63
N ASN A 361 -2.08 27.20 -13.33
CA ASN A 361 -3.33 27.67 -12.72
C ASN A 361 -4.32 26.52 -12.50
N TYR A 362 -5.36 26.79 -11.71
CA TYR A 362 -6.49 25.86 -11.54
C TYR A 362 -7.09 25.47 -12.88
N GLY A 363 -7.33 24.18 -13.06
CA GLY A 363 -7.89 23.59 -14.27
C GLY A 363 -6.88 23.26 -15.36
N GLU A 364 -5.65 23.77 -15.28
CA GLU A 364 -4.57 23.41 -16.20
C GLU A 364 -3.98 22.02 -15.83
N ILE A 365 -3.56 21.27 -16.84
CA ILE A 365 -3.04 19.90 -16.70
C ILE A 365 -1.51 19.94 -16.69
N GLY A 366 -0.91 19.25 -15.74
CA GLY A 366 0.54 19.10 -15.60
C GLY A 366 0.90 18.01 -14.61
N GLU A 367 2.16 17.95 -14.18
CA GLU A 367 2.61 17.03 -13.16
C GLU A 367 2.13 17.49 -11.78
N LEU A 368 1.56 16.54 -11.01
CA LEU A 368 1.23 16.78 -9.61
C LEU A 368 2.50 16.74 -8.76
N CYS A 369 2.78 17.82 -8.07
CA CYS A 369 3.87 17.89 -7.10
C CYS A 369 3.35 18.17 -5.70
N MET A 370 4.11 17.73 -4.70
CA MET A 370 3.73 17.82 -3.30
C MET A 370 4.85 18.45 -2.47
N THR A 371 4.50 19.34 -1.55
CA THR A 371 5.39 19.73 -0.45
C THR A 371 4.67 19.63 0.89
N GLY A 372 5.38 19.23 1.95
CA GLY A 372 4.79 19.02 3.27
C GLY A 372 5.64 18.15 4.20
N PRO A 373 5.17 17.90 5.42
CA PRO A 373 5.95 17.24 6.46
C PRO A 373 6.12 15.73 6.26
N SER A 374 5.37 15.12 5.36
CA SER A 374 5.36 13.66 5.14
C SER A 374 6.27 13.18 4.01
N ILE A 375 6.94 14.10 3.29
CA ILE A 375 7.85 13.75 2.19
C ILE A 375 9.01 12.89 2.72
N MET A 376 9.36 11.84 1.98
CA MET A 376 10.49 10.97 2.27
C MET A 376 11.80 11.74 2.49
N LEU A 377 12.74 11.13 3.20
CA LEU A 377 14.09 11.67 3.31
C LEU A 377 14.87 11.52 2.00
N HIS A 378 14.87 10.32 1.44
CA HIS A 378 15.57 10.00 0.19
C HIS A 378 15.25 8.57 -0.25
N TYR A 379 15.63 8.24 -1.48
CA TYR A 379 15.77 6.84 -1.88
C TYR A 379 17.11 6.28 -1.41
N ALA A 380 17.13 5.02 -1.01
CA ALA A 380 18.35 4.31 -0.64
C ALA A 380 18.70 3.23 -1.67
N GLY A 381 19.96 2.79 -1.65
CA GLY A 381 20.45 1.72 -2.50
C GLY A 381 21.10 2.19 -3.79
N TRP A 382 21.14 1.31 -4.80
CA TRP A 382 21.75 1.60 -6.09
C TRP A 382 20.96 2.71 -6.80
N MET A 383 21.65 3.75 -7.30
CA MET A 383 21.06 4.95 -7.88
C MET A 383 20.15 5.77 -6.92
N GLY A 384 20.16 5.49 -5.60
CA GLY A 384 19.28 6.18 -4.66
C GLY A 384 19.47 7.70 -4.64
N GLU A 385 20.71 8.17 -4.71
CA GLU A 385 21.06 9.59 -4.72
C GLU A 385 20.53 10.27 -6.01
N GLU A 386 20.88 9.75 -7.18
CA GLU A 386 20.41 10.26 -8.47
C GLU A 386 18.88 10.29 -8.59
N MET A 387 18.23 9.21 -8.12
CA MET A 387 16.77 9.14 -8.12
C MET A 387 16.15 10.14 -7.15
N THR A 388 16.79 10.40 -6.01
CA THR A 388 16.33 11.39 -5.04
C THR A 388 16.40 12.79 -5.65
N GLU A 389 17.50 13.15 -6.28
CA GLU A 389 17.68 14.45 -6.94
C GLU A 389 16.67 14.70 -8.07
N ARG A 390 16.26 13.65 -8.78
CA ARG A 390 15.23 13.75 -9.83
C ARG A 390 13.80 13.83 -9.29
N THR A 391 13.58 13.38 -8.06
CA THR A 391 12.24 13.26 -7.47
C THR A 391 11.97 14.36 -6.44
N LEU A 392 12.99 14.78 -5.70
CA LEU A 392 12.93 15.88 -4.73
C LEU A 392 13.65 17.10 -5.29
N ILE A 393 12.89 18.04 -5.83
CA ILE A 393 13.42 19.22 -6.52
C ILE A 393 13.11 20.48 -5.69
N THR A 394 14.11 21.34 -5.49
CA THR A 394 13.87 22.64 -4.89
C THR A 394 13.49 23.63 -5.98
N HIS A 395 12.27 24.18 -5.90
CA HIS A 395 11.76 25.16 -6.85
C HIS A 395 12.16 26.59 -6.47
N ASP A 396 11.83 27.57 -7.31
CA ASP A 396 12.15 28.99 -7.12
C ASP A 396 11.52 29.59 -5.86
N ASP A 397 10.45 28.98 -5.33
CA ASP A 397 9.83 29.36 -4.05
C ASP A 397 10.66 28.94 -2.81
N GLY A 398 11.80 28.28 -3.03
CA GLY A 398 12.72 27.78 -2.00
C GLY A 398 12.24 26.54 -1.26
N LYS A 399 11.10 25.94 -1.65
CA LYS A 399 10.59 24.70 -1.06
C LYS A 399 11.07 23.48 -1.83
N CYS A 400 11.26 22.38 -1.11
CA CYS A 400 11.48 21.08 -1.70
C CYS A 400 10.11 20.47 -2.11
N TRP A 401 9.97 20.16 -3.38
CA TRP A 401 8.80 19.51 -3.95
C TRP A 401 9.11 18.08 -4.33
N LEU A 402 8.19 17.18 -3.96
CA LEU A 402 8.16 15.81 -4.43
C LEU A 402 7.42 15.77 -5.76
N HIS A 403 8.12 15.43 -6.82
CA HIS A 403 7.56 15.14 -8.14
C HIS A 403 6.97 13.74 -8.15
N THR A 404 5.65 13.64 -8.29
CA THR A 404 4.93 12.36 -8.15
C THR A 404 5.03 11.48 -9.38
N GLY A 405 5.29 12.06 -10.54
CA GLY A 405 5.19 11.41 -11.85
C GLY A 405 3.76 11.19 -12.31
N ASP A 406 2.75 11.66 -11.58
CA ASP A 406 1.34 11.56 -11.95
C ASP A 406 0.86 12.86 -12.59
N ILE A 407 0.12 12.75 -13.68
CA ILE A 407 -0.49 13.87 -14.40
C ILE A 407 -1.87 14.15 -13.81
N ALA A 408 -2.12 15.40 -13.50
CA ALA A 408 -3.30 15.82 -12.76
C ALA A 408 -3.72 17.26 -13.09
N TYR A 409 -4.84 17.67 -12.55
CA TYR A 409 -5.25 19.07 -12.42
C TYR A 409 -5.95 19.30 -11.08
N ILE A 410 -5.96 20.54 -10.62
CA ILE A 410 -6.67 20.96 -9.40
C ILE A 410 -7.76 21.96 -9.80
N LYS A 411 -9.00 21.76 -9.32
CA LYS A 411 -10.08 22.72 -9.52
C LYS A 411 -10.00 23.88 -8.51
N GLU A 412 -10.67 24.99 -8.81
CA GLU A 412 -10.81 26.14 -7.88
C GLU A 412 -11.40 25.75 -6.52
N THR A 413 -12.12 24.63 -6.44
CA THR A 413 -12.64 24.03 -5.20
C THR A 413 -11.56 23.39 -4.33
N GLY A 414 -10.30 23.28 -4.81
CA GLY A 414 -9.22 22.56 -4.17
C GLY A 414 -9.23 21.03 -4.41
N MET A 415 -10.21 20.52 -5.15
CA MET A 415 -10.29 19.09 -5.47
C MET A 415 -9.28 18.70 -6.53
N VAL A 416 -8.56 17.61 -6.27
CA VAL A 416 -7.49 17.06 -7.12
C VAL A 416 -8.03 15.93 -7.98
N TYR A 417 -7.66 15.93 -9.26
CA TYR A 417 -8.07 14.94 -10.26
C TYR A 417 -6.83 14.34 -10.93
N ILE A 418 -6.64 13.03 -10.78
CA ILE A 418 -5.56 12.29 -11.43
C ILE A 418 -6.03 11.82 -12.82
N LEU A 419 -5.20 12.02 -13.83
CA LEU A 419 -5.49 11.65 -15.21
C LEU A 419 -4.73 10.41 -15.68
N GLY A 420 -3.55 10.18 -15.11
CA GLY A 420 -2.68 9.05 -15.45
C GLY A 420 -1.30 9.20 -14.86
N ARG A 421 -0.38 8.33 -15.27
CA ARG A 421 1.00 8.36 -14.80
C ARG A 421 1.97 8.53 -15.96
N GLY A 422 2.85 9.52 -15.84
CA GLY A 422 3.80 9.90 -16.87
C GLY A 422 3.14 10.52 -18.09
N HIS A 423 3.95 11.08 -18.94
CA HIS A 423 3.54 11.57 -20.24
C HIS A 423 3.57 10.45 -21.27
N SER A 424 2.49 10.27 -22.00
CA SER A 424 2.33 9.24 -23.03
C SER A 424 1.59 9.83 -24.22
N GLU A 425 2.33 10.39 -25.16
CA GLU A 425 1.76 11.02 -26.36
C GLU A 425 1.63 10.00 -27.50
N ARG A 426 0.53 10.04 -28.25
CA ARG A 426 0.35 9.26 -29.47
C ARG A 426 0.85 10.05 -30.69
N PHE A 427 1.59 9.38 -31.57
CA PHE A 427 2.09 10.01 -32.81
C PHE A 427 0.94 10.59 -33.65
N GLY A 428 1.07 11.87 -34.02
CA GLY A 428 0.04 12.59 -34.76
C GLY A 428 -1.27 12.85 -34.06
N GLY A 429 -1.31 12.61 -32.73
CA GLY A 429 -2.50 12.77 -31.88
C GLY A 429 -2.24 13.69 -30.70
N GLY A 430 -2.66 13.23 -29.50
CA GLY A 430 -2.52 13.96 -28.25
C GLY A 430 -2.05 13.06 -27.11
N GLU A 431 -2.03 13.65 -25.93
CA GLU A 431 -1.65 12.97 -24.68
C GLU A 431 -2.68 11.91 -24.31
N LEU A 432 -2.22 10.70 -23.98
CA LEU A 432 -3.05 9.56 -23.56
C LEU A 432 -3.26 9.59 -22.05
N TYR A 433 -4.37 10.11 -21.60
CA TYR A 433 -4.75 10.13 -20.18
C TYR A 433 -5.50 8.85 -19.81
N MET A 434 -4.77 7.85 -19.34
CA MET A 434 -5.27 6.49 -19.11
C MET A 434 -6.57 6.44 -18.31
N MET A 435 -6.66 7.14 -17.16
CA MET A 435 -7.87 7.13 -16.33
C MET A 435 -9.06 7.79 -17.02
N ARG A 436 -8.82 8.85 -17.81
CA ARG A 436 -9.86 9.51 -18.59
C ARG A 436 -10.39 8.61 -19.70
N MET A 437 -9.51 7.86 -20.36
CA MET A 437 -9.87 6.89 -21.39
C MET A 437 -10.65 5.72 -20.78
N GLU A 438 -10.22 5.19 -19.63
CA GLU A 438 -10.95 4.14 -18.89
C GLU A 438 -12.37 4.57 -18.52
N THR A 439 -12.51 5.80 -18.02
CA THR A 439 -13.83 6.38 -17.71
C THR A 439 -14.74 6.43 -18.93
N LYS A 440 -14.23 6.90 -20.08
CA LYS A 440 -15.00 6.93 -21.32
C LYS A 440 -15.39 5.53 -21.77
N ALA A 441 -14.47 4.56 -21.70
CA ALA A 441 -14.69 3.19 -22.15
C ALA A 441 -15.78 2.46 -21.33
N VAL A 442 -15.76 2.59 -19.98
CA VAL A 442 -16.76 1.91 -19.13
C VAL A 442 -18.15 2.50 -19.20
N ARG A 443 -18.30 3.71 -19.76
CA ARG A 443 -19.62 4.31 -20.04
C ARG A 443 -20.29 3.79 -21.31
N VAL A 444 -19.53 3.08 -22.16
CA VAL A 444 -20.09 2.47 -23.38
C VAL A 444 -21.01 1.32 -23.00
N PRO A 445 -22.27 1.29 -23.51
CA PRO A 445 -23.19 0.20 -23.25
C PRO A 445 -22.61 -1.16 -23.68
N GLY A 446 -22.72 -2.17 -22.81
CA GLY A 446 -22.13 -3.50 -23.04
C GLY A 446 -20.77 -3.71 -22.38
N VAL A 447 -20.11 -2.65 -21.90
CA VAL A 447 -18.86 -2.75 -21.14
C VAL A 447 -19.18 -2.81 -19.64
N GLN A 448 -18.88 -3.93 -19.00
CA GLN A 448 -18.98 -4.08 -17.55
C GLN A 448 -17.80 -3.43 -16.84
N ASP A 449 -16.57 -3.70 -17.32
CA ASP A 449 -15.32 -3.15 -16.79
C ASP A 449 -14.30 -3.00 -17.92
N GLY A 450 -13.32 -2.11 -17.75
CA GLY A 450 -12.30 -1.91 -18.75
C GLY A 450 -11.11 -1.11 -18.22
N PHE A 451 -9.92 -1.43 -18.73
CA PHE A 451 -8.69 -0.72 -18.40
C PHE A 451 -7.71 -0.74 -19.57
N PHE A 452 -6.86 0.27 -19.60
CA PHE A 452 -5.86 0.41 -20.64
C PHE A 452 -4.47 -0.03 -20.19
N CYS A 453 -3.69 -0.58 -21.13
CA CYS A 453 -2.24 -0.65 -21.10
C CYS A 453 -1.69 0.25 -22.22
N ILE A 454 -0.81 1.18 -21.87
CA ILE A 454 -0.16 2.09 -22.79
C ILE A 454 1.26 1.59 -22.99
N VAL A 455 1.64 1.27 -24.22
CA VAL A 455 2.95 0.70 -24.56
C VAL A 455 3.67 1.57 -25.59
N PRO A 456 5.02 1.53 -25.66
CA PRO A 456 5.77 2.24 -26.71
C PRO A 456 5.29 1.87 -28.11
N ASP A 457 5.17 2.87 -28.98
CA ASP A 457 4.86 2.68 -30.40
C ASP A 457 6.10 2.11 -31.12
N LYS A 458 5.93 1.03 -31.88
CA LYS A 458 7.02 0.40 -32.64
C LYS A 458 7.46 1.18 -33.87
N GLU A 459 6.52 1.91 -34.45
CA GLU A 459 6.73 2.63 -35.71
C GLU A 459 7.26 4.04 -35.46
N HIS A 460 7.00 4.61 -34.26
CA HIS A 460 7.33 5.99 -33.94
C HIS A 460 8.00 6.06 -32.55
N GLU A 461 9.34 6.14 -32.56
CA GLU A 461 10.15 6.23 -31.35
C GLU A 461 9.75 7.44 -30.48
N GLY A 462 9.59 7.22 -29.16
CA GLY A 462 9.19 8.24 -28.21
C GLY A 462 7.67 8.44 -28.08
N PHE A 463 6.88 7.78 -28.92
CA PHE A 463 5.41 7.80 -28.84
C PHE A 463 4.85 6.49 -28.27
N PHE A 464 3.53 6.48 -28.00
CA PHE A 464 2.86 5.39 -27.33
C PHE A 464 1.54 5.03 -28.04
N VAL A 465 1.10 3.78 -27.84
CA VAL A 465 -0.20 3.29 -28.33
C VAL A 465 -0.98 2.60 -27.21
N PRO A 466 -2.31 2.81 -27.15
CA PRO A 466 -3.18 2.20 -26.15
C PRO A 466 -3.68 0.82 -26.59
N TYR A 467 -3.70 -0.12 -25.64
CA TYR A 467 -4.40 -1.41 -25.71
C TYR A 467 -5.51 -1.40 -24.68
N LEU A 468 -6.72 -1.83 -25.06
CA LEU A 468 -7.87 -1.88 -24.17
C LEU A 468 -8.22 -3.32 -23.81
N PHE A 469 -8.30 -3.60 -22.52
CA PHE A 469 -8.85 -4.84 -21.96
C PHE A 469 -10.24 -4.56 -21.44
N ILE A 470 -11.23 -5.34 -21.85
CA ILE A 470 -12.65 -5.16 -21.44
C ILE A 470 -13.28 -6.45 -20.96
N ILE A 471 -14.19 -6.31 -20.01
CA ILE A 471 -15.16 -7.31 -19.59
C ILE A 471 -16.53 -6.87 -20.12
N LEU A 472 -17.21 -7.78 -20.84
CA LEU A 472 -18.53 -7.51 -21.39
C LEU A 472 -19.62 -7.90 -20.39
N ASP A 473 -20.70 -7.13 -20.31
CA ASP A 473 -21.87 -7.45 -19.48
C ASP A 473 -22.88 -8.41 -20.18
N GLY A 474 -22.58 -8.79 -21.42
CA GLY A 474 -23.42 -9.66 -22.24
C GLY A 474 -24.63 -8.98 -22.88
N SER A 475 -24.90 -7.71 -22.65
CA SER A 475 -26.03 -6.99 -23.22
C SER A 475 -25.81 -6.55 -24.67
N LYS A 476 -24.53 -6.48 -25.10
CA LYS A 476 -24.09 -6.06 -26.43
C LYS A 476 -23.06 -7.00 -27.00
N THR A 477 -23.00 -7.09 -28.33
CA THR A 477 -21.92 -7.77 -29.05
C THR A 477 -20.64 -6.93 -29.02
N LEU A 478 -19.50 -7.60 -29.22
CA LEU A 478 -18.21 -6.91 -29.29
C LEU A 478 -18.18 -5.83 -30.40
N ASP A 479 -18.83 -6.09 -31.54
CA ASP A 479 -18.88 -5.13 -32.64
C ASP A 479 -19.71 -3.88 -32.30
N GLU A 480 -20.83 -4.03 -31.57
CA GLU A 480 -21.60 -2.90 -31.04
C GLU A 480 -20.80 -2.09 -30.04
N VAL A 481 -20.05 -2.78 -29.15
CA VAL A 481 -19.15 -2.13 -28.18
C VAL A 481 -18.02 -1.38 -28.89
N LYS A 482 -17.39 -1.97 -29.89
CA LYS A 482 -16.38 -1.28 -30.73
C LYS A 482 -16.91 -0.03 -31.40
N ALA A 483 -18.13 -0.07 -31.91
CA ALA A 483 -18.78 1.10 -32.48
C ALA A 483 -19.00 2.20 -31.42
N GLY A 484 -19.51 1.83 -30.23
CA GLY A 484 -19.68 2.78 -29.14
C GLY A 484 -18.36 3.37 -28.61
N LEU A 485 -17.30 2.56 -28.55
CA LEU A 485 -15.95 3.04 -28.17
C LEU A 485 -15.42 4.05 -29.18
N LYS A 486 -15.68 3.86 -30.47
CA LYS A 486 -15.25 4.78 -31.52
C LYS A 486 -15.97 6.14 -31.44
N GLU A 487 -17.17 6.17 -30.88
CA GLU A 487 -17.93 7.41 -30.62
C GLU A 487 -17.49 8.09 -29.31
N ALA A 488 -17.08 7.31 -28.32
CA ALA A 488 -16.75 7.80 -26.98
C ALA A 488 -15.30 8.31 -26.83
N LEU A 489 -14.38 7.72 -27.57
CA LEU A 489 -12.95 8.03 -27.54
C LEU A 489 -12.56 8.95 -28.70
N GLU A 490 -11.60 9.84 -28.48
CA GLU A 490 -10.97 10.58 -29.56
C GLU A 490 -10.19 9.61 -30.48
N ASP A 491 -9.96 9.98 -31.74
CA ASP A 491 -9.25 9.11 -32.69
C ASP A 491 -7.87 8.65 -32.18
N TYR A 492 -7.16 9.53 -31.48
CA TYR A 492 -5.85 9.21 -30.90
C TYR A 492 -5.95 8.39 -29.60
N GLU A 493 -7.07 8.40 -28.90
CA GLU A 493 -7.34 7.57 -27.72
C GLU A 493 -7.81 6.16 -28.10
N TYR A 494 -8.29 5.97 -29.34
CA TYR A 494 -8.85 4.69 -29.78
C TYR A 494 -7.77 3.60 -29.78
N PRO A 495 -8.01 2.45 -29.09
CA PRO A 495 -7.00 1.43 -28.92
C PRO A 495 -6.61 0.76 -30.24
N VAL A 496 -5.32 0.39 -30.37
CA VAL A 496 -4.83 -0.39 -31.50
C VAL A 496 -5.33 -1.84 -31.45
N ASP A 497 -5.66 -2.34 -30.26
CA ASP A 497 -6.24 -3.66 -30.04
C ASP A 497 -7.22 -3.63 -28.86
N ILE A 498 -8.30 -4.42 -28.96
CA ILE A 498 -9.33 -4.57 -27.92
C ILE A 498 -9.43 -6.04 -27.56
N ARG A 499 -9.09 -6.37 -26.32
CA ARG A 499 -9.05 -7.74 -25.79
C ARG A 499 -10.18 -7.95 -24.80
N VAL A 500 -11.02 -8.95 -25.06
CA VAL A 500 -12.06 -9.35 -24.13
C VAL A 500 -11.45 -10.32 -23.12
N ILE A 501 -11.66 -10.07 -21.84
CA ILE A 501 -11.21 -10.90 -20.72
C ILE A 501 -12.40 -11.29 -19.85
N GLU A 502 -12.29 -12.36 -19.08
CA GLU A 502 -13.35 -12.82 -18.17
C GLU A 502 -13.28 -12.11 -16.82
N GLU A 503 -12.06 -11.81 -16.34
CA GLU A 503 -11.83 -11.14 -15.07
C GLU A 503 -10.59 -10.22 -15.14
N ARG A 504 -10.55 -9.21 -14.27
CA ARG A 504 -9.42 -8.29 -14.13
C ARG A 504 -8.27 -9.02 -13.44
N PRO A 505 -7.05 -9.07 -14.02
CA PRO A 505 -5.90 -9.66 -13.36
C PRO A 505 -5.38 -8.76 -12.25
N TYR A 506 -5.12 -9.32 -11.08
CA TYR A 506 -4.60 -8.60 -9.92
C TYR A 506 -3.22 -9.10 -9.50
N PHE A 507 -2.36 -8.17 -9.11
CA PHE A 507 -1.10 -8.42 -8.43
C PHE A 507 -0.92 -7.39 -7.30
N HIS A 508 -0.62 -7.85 -6.09
CA HIS A 508 -0.55 -6.99 -4.90
C HIS A 508 -1.76 -6.04 -4.73
N PHE A 509 -2.96 -6.58 -4.93
CA PHE A 509 -4.25 -5.87 -4.82
C PHE A 509 -4.47 -4.74 -5.85
N LYS A 510 -3.66 -4.68 -6.91
CA LYS A 510 -3.78 -3.75 -8.05
C LYS A 510 -3.89 -4.49 -9.36
N THR A 511 -4.49 -3.86 -10.37
CA THR A 511 -4.50 -4.40 -11.73
C THR A 511 -3.08 -4.68 -12.19
N ASN A 512 -2.80 -5.91 -12.64
CA ASN A 512 -1.47 -6.36 -13.10
C ASN A 512 -1.16 -5.87 -14.53
N ARG A 513 -1.09 -4.55 -14.70
CA ARG A 513 -0.76 -3.95 -16.01
C ARG A 513 0.65 -4.27 -16.47
N LYS A 514 1.58 -4.54 -15.55
CA LYS A 514 2.97 -4.85 -15.88
C LYS A 514 3.07 -6.13 -16.70
N GLU A 515 2.49 -7.23 -16.22
CA GLU A 515 2.49 -8.52 -16.91
C GLU A 515 1.82 -8.41 -18.29
N LEU A 516 0.69 -7.71 -18.36
CA LEU A 516 -0.02 -7.49 -19.61
C LEU A 516 0.80 -6.66 -20.59
N THR A 517 1.49 -5.63 -20.11
CA THR A 517 2.39 -4.81 -20.94
C THR A 517 3.57 -5.64 -21.46
N GLU A 518 4.19 -6.46 -20.60
CA GLU A 518 5.27 -7.37 -20.98
C GLU A 518 4.81 -8.40 -22.04
N ALA A 519 3.59 -8.96 -21.88
CA ALA A 519 3.00 -9.87 -22.85
C ALA A 519 2.76 -9.18 -24.21
N ILE A 520 2.19 -7.96 -24.21
CA ILE A 520 2.01 -7.17 -25.43
C ILE A 520 3.36 -6.90 -26.13
N LEU A 521 4.38 -6.52 -25.36
CA LEU A 521 5.70 -6.24 -25.92
C LEU A 521 6.36 -7.50 -26.51
N ALA A 522 6.16 -8.67 -25.85
CA ALA A 522 6.66 -9.95 -26.36
C ALA A 522 5.96 -10.40 -27.64
N GLU A 523 4.66 -10.21 -27.78
CA GLU A 523 3.90 -10.47 -29.01
C GLU A 523 4.30 -9.53 -30.14
N ASN A 524 4.72 -8.37 -29.76
CA ASN A 524 5.13 -7.28 -30.64
C ASN A 524 6.58 -7.40 -31.16
N ASN A 525 7.43 -8.27 -30.62
CA ASN A 525 8.80 -8.58 -31.06
C ASN A 525 8.85 -9.78 -31.99
#